data_d218c3a75b14ad9bb05defceacf898ad
#
_entry.id   d218c3a75b14ad9bb05defceacf898ad
#
_cell.length_a   1.000
_cell.length_b   1.000
_cell.length_c   1.000
_cell.angle_alpha   90.00
_cell.angle_beta   90.00
_cell.angle_gamma   90.00
#
_symmetry.space_group_name_H-M   'P 1'
#
loop_
_entity.id
_entity.type
_entity.pdbx_description
1 polymer ?
#
loop_
_entity_poly.entity_id
_entity_poly.type
_entity_poly.pdbx_seq_one_letter_code
_entity_poly.pdbx_strand_id
1 'polypeptide(L)'
;TEIGGDPNAIWLNGRWESLGEYQAFMEGFFADQQFVTATSITDSVAAISSDQIARVHRAPGDRDAFAGVSTGRMLAGNFVGAMSFITEIAELATEITGREAGVMLPVTGDRYEVKFVQFGSSLQELQELDEKLFANEDYLALFARSSEYMEPQFDSVFIQRVL
;
A
#
# COMPACT_ATOMS: atom_id res chain seq x y z
N THR A 1 6.04 -7.93 -9.52
CA THR A 1 7.40 -8.08 -8.98
C THR A 1 7.70 -6.94 -8.02
N GLU A 2 8.37 -7.21 -6.93
CA GLU A 2 8.81 -6.23 -5.93
C GLU A 2 10.23 -5.77 -6.23
N ILE A 3 10.49 -4.47 -6.07
CA ILE A 3 11.80 -3.85 -6.27
C ILE A 3 12.14 -3.07 -5.00
N GLY A 4 13.31 -3.33 -4.42
CA GLY A 4 13.74 -2.74 -3.15
C GLY A 4 13.38 -3.57 -1.92
N GLY A 5 12.64 -4.69 -2.12
CA GLY A 5 12.33 -5.69 -1.11
C GLY A 5 12.78 -7.09 -1.55
N ASP A 6 11.93 -8.10 -1.38
CA ASP A 6 12.22 -9.45 -1.87
C ASP A 6 11.97 -9.54 -3.40
N PRO A 7 13.02 -9.73 -4.22
CA PRO A 7 12.87 -9.79 -5.68
C PRO A 7 12.07 -10.99 -6.17
N ASN A 8 11.83 -11.99 -5.32
CA ASN A 8 11.01 -13.16 -5.62
C ASN A 8 9.56 -12.99 -5.17
N ALA A 9 9.23 -11.90 -4.47
CA ALA A 9 7.86 -11.64 -4.05
C ALA A 9 6.95 -11.30 -5.23
N ILE A 10 5.77 -11.89 -5.24
CA ILE A 10 4.69 -11.58 -6.17
C ILE A 10 3.50 -11.12 -5.35
N TRP A 11 2.98 -9.94 -5.70
CA TRP A 11 1.81 -9.37 -5.05
C TRP A 11 0.58 -9.65 -5.89
N LEU A 12 -0.41 -10.31 -5.29
CA LEU A 12 -1.74 -10.48 -5.86
C LEU A 12 -2.69 -9.51 -5.15
N ASN A 13 -3.27 -8.58 -5.90
CA ASN A 13 -4.15 -7.57 -5.35
C ASN A 13 -5.52 -7.62 -6.03
N GLY A 14 -6.57 -7.80 -5.24
CA GLY A 14 -7.96 -7.64 -5.63
C GLY A 14 -8.58 -6.40 -5.00
N ARG A 15 -9.69 -5.94 -5.56
CA ARG A 15 -10.52 -4.88 -4.99
C ARG A 15 -11.98 -5.33 -4.99
N TRP A 16 -12.63 -5.13 -3.86
CA TRP A 16 -14.04 -5.45 -3.63
C TRP A 16 -14.73 -4.27 -2.95
N GLU A 17 -15.99 -4.09 -3.22
CA GLU A 17 -16.80 -3.02 -2.61
C GLU A 17 -17.18 -3.36 -1.16
N SER A 18 -17.18 -4.64 -0.80
CA SER A 18 -17.51 -5.10 0.55
C SER A 18 -16.81 -6.41 0.93
N LEU A 19 -16.76 -6.71 2.23
CA LEU A 19 -16.32 -8.02 2.72
C LEU A 19 -17.23 -9.16 2.26
N GLY A 20 -18.52 -8.90 2.05
CA GLY A 20 -19.44 -9.89 1.52
C GLY A 20 -19.13 -10.27 0.06
N GLU A 21 -18.77 -9.29 -0.76
CA GLU A 21 -18.33 -9.54 -2.12
C GLU A 21 -17.00 -10.30 -2.15
N TYR A 22 -16.04 -9.92 -1.30
CA TYR A 22 -14.80 -10.67 -1.10
C TYR A 22 -15.07 -12.12 -0.68
N GLN A 23 -15.97 -12.34 0.28
CA GLN A 23 -16.35 -13.69 0.72
C GLN A 23 -16.93 -14.52 -0.42
N ALA A 24 -17.86 -13.95 -1.20
CA ALA A 24 -18.46 -14.64 -2.35
C ALA A 24 -17.42 -14.98 -3.42
N PHE A 25 -16.46 -14.07 -3.66
CA PHE A 25 -15.32 -14.35 -4.53
C PHE A 25 -14.49 -15.54 -4.02
N MET A 26 -14.13 -15.54 -2.73
CA MET A 26 -13.33 -16.60 -2.14
C MET A 26 -14.04 -17.96 -2.15
N GLU A 27 -15.36 -17.98 -1.88
CA GLU A 27 -16.18 -19.20 -1.97
C GLU A 27 -16.18 -19.78 -3.39
N GLY A 28 -16.36 -18.92 -4.41
CA GLY A 28 -16.27 -19.31 -5.81
C GLY A 28 -14.87 -19.79 -6.21
N PHE A 29 -13.87 -19.10 -5.73
CA PHE A 29 -12.46 -19.39 -6.00
C PHE A 29 -12.03 -20.78 -5.47
N PHE A 30 -12.42 -21.11 -4.22
CA PHE A 30 -12.14 -22.41 -3.63
C PHE A 30 -13.07 -23.53 -4.12
N ALA A 31 -14.19 -23.21 -4.74
CA ALA A 31 -15.06 -24.19 -5.39
C ALA A 31 -14.55 -24.59 -6.79
N ASP A 32 -13.66 -23.80 -7.38
CA ASP A 32 -13.07 -24.09 -8.69
C ASP A 32 -12.01 -25.19 -8.60
N GLN A 33 -12.31 -26.36 -9.15
CA GLN A 33 -11.42 -27.52 -9.13
C GLN A 33 -10.10 -27.27 -9.86
N GLN A 34 -10.10 -26.45 -10.90
CA GLN A 34 -8.87 -26.12 -11.65
C GLN A 34 -7.96 -25.26 -10.79
N PHE A 35 -8.53 -24.30 -10.05
CA PHE A 35 -7.79 -23.48 -9.10
C PHE A 35 -7.21 -24.32 -7.97
N VAL A 36 -8.02 -25.17 -7.32
CA VAL A 36 -7.57 -26.05 -6.24
C VAL A 36 -6.42 -26.96 -6.71
N THR A 37 -6.49 -27.48 -7.93
CA THR A 37 -5.42 -28.29 -8.51
C THR A 37 -4.16 -27.44 -8.76
N ALA A 38 -4.30 -26.23 -9.31
CA ALA A 38 -3.18 -25.33 -9.55
C ALA A 38 -2.49 -24.89 -8.25
N THR A 39 -3.24 -24.60 -7.19
CA THR A 39 -2.67 -24.22 -5.89
C THR A 39 -1.92 -25.36 -5.22
N SER A 40 -2.34 -26.61 -5.41
CA SER A 40 -1.60 -27.76 -4.87
C SER A 40 -0.20 -27.93 -5.49
N ILE A 41 -0.01 -27.41 -6.72
CA ILE A 41 1.30 -27.39 -7.38
C ILE A 41 2.10 -26.16 -6.90
N THR A 42 1.42 -25.06 -6.58
CA THR A 42 2.05 -23.80 -6.15
C THR A 42 2.85 -23.98 -4.86
N ASP A 43 2.43 -24.82 -3.94
CA ASP A 43 3.15 -25.12 -2.69
C ASP A 43 4.60 -25.60 -2.92
N SER A 44 4.91 -26.12 -4.10
CA SER A 44 6.26 -26.54 -4.49
C SER A 44 7.13 -25.42 -5.06
N VAL A 45 6.53 -24.29 -5.48
CA VAL A 45 7.24 -23.21 -6.19
C VAL A 45 7.08 -21.84 -5.54
N ALA A 46 6.08 -21.66 -4.68
CA ALA A 46 5.82 -20.42 -3.96
C ALA A 46 5.22 -20.68 -2.58
N ALA A 47 5.53 -19.82 -1.63
CA ALA A 47 4.90 -19.79 -0.32
C ALA A 47 4.12 -18.48 -0.14
N ILE A 48 2.91 -18.56 0.40
CA ILE A 48 2.18 -17.35 0.81
C ILE A 48 2.84 -16.85 2.09
N SER A 49 3.50 -15.69 2.00
CA SER A 49 4.19 -15.07 3.13
C SER A 49 3.26 -14.21 3.98
N SER A 50 2.26 -13.58 3.37
CA SER A 50 1.26 -12.78 4.06
C SER A 50 -0.02 -12.65 3.23
N ASP A 51 -1.14 -12.54 3.92
CA ASP A 51 -2.44 -12.20 3.37
C ASP A 51 -3.06 -11.10 4.25
N GLN A 52 -3.44 -9.99 3.63
CA GLN A 52 -3.95 -8.83 4.35
C GLN A 52 -5.13 -8.21 3.61
N ILE A 53 -6.21 -8.02 4.34
CA ILE A 53 -7.34 -7.21 3.88
C ILE A 53 -7.13 -5.79 4.40
N ALA A 54 -7.13 -4.83 3.50
CA ALA A 54 -7.03 -3.41 3.83
C ALA A 54 -8.23 -2.64 3.30
N ARG A 55 -8.63 -1.63 4.06
CA ARG A 55 -9.62 -0.64 3.64
C ARG A 55 -8.90 0.51 2.95
N VAL A 56 -9.40 0.92 1.80
CA VAL A 56 -8.98 2.17 1.16
C VAL A 56 -9.60 3.33 1.96
N HIS A 57 -8.77 4.07 2.68
CA HIS A 57 -9.16 5.28 3.40
C HIS A 57 -9.15 6.50 2.46
N ARG A 58 -8.11 6.60 1.63
CA ARG A 58 -7.99 7.56 0.54
C ARG A 58 -7.56 6.83 -0.72
N ALA A 59 -8.26 7.07 -1.83
CA ALA A 59 -7.98 6.38 -3.09
C ALA A 59 -6.62 6.84 -3.67
N PRO A 60 -5.79 5.92 -4.19
CA PRO A 60 -4.49 6.26 -4.80
C PRO A 60 -4.59 6.69 -6.28
N GLY A 61 -5.79 7.01 -6.76
CA GLY A 61 -6.02 7.32 -8.17
C GLY A 61 -6.04 6.07 -9.07
N ASP A 62 -5.87 6.31 -10.36
CA ASP A 62 -5.84 5.23 -11.36
C ASP A 62 -4.54 4.44 -11.28
N ARG A 63 -4.66 3.13 -11.45
CA ARG A 63 -3.50 2.22 -11.46
C ARG A 63 -2.64 2.46 -12.68
N ASP A 64 -1.33 2.43 -12.49
CA ASP A 64 -0.33 2.57 -13.53
C ASP A 64 0.66 1.38 -13.52
N ALA A 65 1.72 1.44 -14.32
CA ALA A 65 2.68 0.35 -14.48
C ALA A 65 3.48 0.02 -13.20
N PHE A 66 3.66 1.02 -12.34
CA PHE A 66 4.39 0.88 -11.09
C PHE A 66 3.59 1.46 -9.93
N ALA A 67 3.82 0.93 -8.74
CA ALA A 67 3.35 1.48 -7.48
C ALA A 67 4.52 1.65 -6.52
N GLY A 68 4.64 2.82 -5.92
CA GLY A 68 5.41 3.03 -4.70
C GLY A 68 4.52 2.74 -3.51
N VAL A 69 4.97 1.88 -2.61
CA VAL A 69 4.25 1.54 -1.39
C VAL A 69 5.17 1.80 -0.21
N SER A 70 4.76 2.72 0.67
CA SER A 70 5.45 2.98 1.94
C SER A 70 4.58 2.51 3.08
N THR A 71 5.14 1.66 3.94
CA THR A 71 4.45 1.11 5.10
C THR A 71 5.03 1.73 6.36
N GLY A 72 4.18 2.27 7.20
CA GLY A 72 4.53 2.81 8.52
C GLY A 72 3.60 2.28 9.59
N ARG A 73 3.87 2.62 10.84
CA ARG A 73 3.06 2.22 11.97
C ARG A 73 2.70 3.43 12.83
N MET A 74 1.42 3.60 13.12
CA MET A 74 0.92 4.65 14.00
C MET A 74 1.29 4.38 15.44
N LEU A 75 1.56 5.44 16.20
CA LEU A 75 1.78 5.33 17.66
C LEU A 75 0.49 4.93 18.38
N ALA A 76 0.61 3.92 19.23
CA ALA A 76 -0.48 3.55 20.13
C ALA A 76 -0.79 4.71 21.11
N GLY A 77 -2.06 5.03 21.29
CA GLY A 77 -2.51 6.07 22.22
C GLY A 77 -2.83 7.42 21.58
N ASN A 78 -2.46 7.67 20.32
CA ASN A 78 -2.83 8.88 19.57
C ASN A 78 -3.43 8.56 18.19
N PHE A 79 -4.33 7.58 18.13
CA PHE A 79 -4.90 7.11 16.87
C PHE A 79 -5.61 8.22 16.07
N VAL A 80 -6.39 9.07 16.75
CA VAL A 80 -7.12 10.16 16.07
C VAL A 80 -6.15 11.19 15.50
N GLY A 81 -5.13 11.57 16.26
CA GLY A 81 -4.09 12.48 15.77
C GLY A 81 -3.29 11.88 14.61
N ALA A 82 -2.95 10.59 14.70
CA ALA A 82 -2.28 9.87 13.62
C ALA A 82 -3.15 9.82 12.34
N MET A 83 -4.44 9.55 12.47
CA MET A 83 -5.37 9.57 11.32
C MET A 83 -5.46 10.94 10.65
N SER A 84 -5.49 12.02 11.42
CA SER A 84 -5.46 13.38 10.87
C SER A 84 -4.14 13.66 10.16
N PHE A 85 -3.01 13.29 10.78
CA PHE A 85 -1.68 13.48 10.22
C PHE A 85 -1.49 12.72 8.90
N ILE A 86 -1.86 11.43 8.83
CA ILE A 86 -1.71 10.63 7.60
C ILE A 86 -2.60 11.13 6.46
N THR A 87 -3.76 11.71 6.79
CA THR A 87 -4.63 12.34 5.78
C THR A 87 -3.99 13.63 5.26
N GLU A 88 -3.53 14.51 6.17
CA GLU A 88 -2.87 15.76 5.84
C GLU A 88 -1.62 15.56 4.97
N ILE A 89 -0.77 14.60 5.32
CA ILE A 89 0.45 14.32 4.53
C ILE A 89 0.12 13.74 3.14
N ALA A 90 -0.91 12.91 3.01
CA ALA A 90 -1.35 12.38 1.73
C ALA A 90 -1.99 13.45 0.83
N GLU A 91 -2.76 14.39 1.40
CA GLU A 91 -3.33 15.52 0.70
C GLU A 91 -2.24 16.45 0.19
N LEU A 92 -1.29 16.82 1.05
CA LEU A 92 -0.16 17.67 0.67
C LEU A 92 0.72 16.99 -0.39
N ALA A 93 0.99 15.69 -0.25
CA ALA A 93 1.73 14.94 -1.26
C ALA A 93 1.02 14.95 -2.62
N THR A 94 -0.30 14.83 -2.64
CA THR A 94 -1.10 14.93 -3.87
C THR A 94 -0.99 16.33 -4.50
N GLU A 95 -1.10 17.37 -3.69
CA GLU A 95 -1.00 18.76 -4.16
C GLU A 95 0.37 19.05 -4.80
N ILE A 96 1.46 18.64 -4.14
CA ILE A 96 2.83 18.87 -4.60
C ILE A 96 3.14 18.08 -5.86
N THR A 97 2.75 16.81 -5.90
CA THR A 97 3.13 15.91 -6.99
C THR A 97 2.19 15.94 -8.18
N GLY A 98 0.93 16.34 -7.97
CA GLY A 98 -0.15 16.24 -8.95
C GLY A 98 -0.63 14.80 -9.19
N ARG A 99 -0.13 13.83 -8.40
CA ARG A 99 -0.54 12.42 -8.40
C ARG A 99 -1.24 12.07 -7.09
N GLU A 100 -2.34 11.35 -7.16
CA GLU A 100 -3.06 10.94 -5.96
C GLU A 100 -2.20 10.04 -5.06
N ALA A 101 -2.03 10.47 -3.83
CA ALA A 101 -1.41 9.67 -2.78
C ALA A 101 -2.52 8.94 -1.99
N GLY A 102 -2.61 7.63 -2.14
CA GLY A 102 -3.59 6.80 -1.46
C GLY A 102 -3.17 6.42 -0.05
N VAL A 103 -4.15 6.13 0.79
CA VAL A 103 -3.96 5.64 2.16
C VAL A 103 -4.77 4.37 2.35
N MET A 104 -4.13 3.31 2.78
CA MET A 104 -4.76 2.04 3.10
C MET A 104 -4.55 1.71 4.57
N LEU A 105 -5.64 1.25 5.21
CA LEU A 105 -5.65 0.85 6.61
C LEU A 105 -6.03 -0.63 6.72
N PRO A 106 -5.35 -1.42 7.55
CA PRO A 106 -5.62 -2.84 7.67
C PRO A 106 -7.00 -3.10 8.29
N VAL A 107 -7.71 -4.08 7.72
CA VAL A 107 -8.87 -4.70 8.33
C VAL A 107 -8.43 -5.94 9.11
N THR A 108 -7.46 -6.67 8.55
CA THR A 108 -6.79 -7.81 9.20
C THR A 108 -5.32 -7.48 9.47
N GLY A 109 -4.70 -8.14 10.44
CA GLY A 109 -3.31 -7.91 10.82
C GLY A 109 -3.13 -6.78 11.84
N ASP A 110 -2.02 -6.04 11.76
CA ASP A 110 -1.71 -4.96 12.69
C ASP A 110 -2.55 -3.72 12.41
N ARG A 111 -3.45 -3.39 13.30
CA ARG A 111 -4.38 -2.24 13.17
C ARG A 111 -3.72 -0.87 13.22
N TYR A 112 -2.47 -0.81 13.64
CA TYR A 112 -1.69 0.44 13.65
C TYR A 112 -0.87 0.64 12.39
N GLU A 113 -0.78 -0.38 11.51
CA GLU A 113 -0.13 -0.26 10.23
C GLU A 113 -0.90 0.70 9.31
N VAL A 114 -0.16 1.45 8.51
CA VAL A 114 -0.71 2.27 7.44
C VAL A 114 0.16 2.09 6.20
N LYS A 115 -0.47 2.02 5.03
CA LYS A 115 0.24 2.01 3.76
C LYS A 115 -0.13 3.26 2.96
N PHE A 116 0.90 3.94 2.49
CA PHE A 116 0.78 4.99 1.49
C PHE A 116 1.08 4.38 0.13
N VAL A 117 0.26 4.68 -0.86
CA VAL A 117 0.37 4.12 -2.21
C VAL A 117 0.31 5.24 -3.22
N GLN A 118 1.28 5.29 -4.12
CA GLN A 118 1.30 6.21 -5.23
C GLN A 118 1.63 5.45 -6.52
N PHE A 119 0.89 5.72 -7.61
CA PHE A 119 1.12 5.08 -8.89
C PHE A 119 1.95 5.97 -9.81
N GLY A 120 2.75 5.33 -10.68
CA GLY A 120 3.53 5.97 -11.72
C GLY A 120 3.72 5.07 -12.93
N SER A 121 3.97 5.67 -14.08
CA SER A 121 4.21 4.97 -15.33
C SER A 121 5.60 4.33 -15.42
N SER A 122 6.54 4.78 -14.57
CA SER A 122 7.91 4.31 -14.49
C SER A 122 8.50 4.50 -13.09
N LEU A 123 9.60 3.80 -12.80
CA LEU A 123 10.38 4.04 -11.59
C LEU A 123 10.98 5.45 -11.57
N GLN A 124 11.35 5.98 -12.72
CA GLN A 124 11.86 7.34 -12.83
C GLN A 124 10.80 8.36 -12.43
N GLU A 125 9.55 8.20 -12.88
CA GLU A 125 8.45 9.06 -12.44
C GLU A 125 8.26 9.00 -10.92
N LEU A 126 8.24 7.81 -10.33
CA LEU A 126 8.12 7.65 -8.88
C LEU A 126 9.27 8.33 -8.13
N GLN A 127 10.50 8.24 -8.64
CA GLN A 127 11.65 8.97 -8.09
C GLN A 127 11.44 10.49 -8.19
N GLU A 128 11.00 11.00 -9.33
CA GLU A 128 10.74 12.43 -9.53
C GLU A 128 9.63 12.96 -8.60
N LEU A 129 8.61 12.14 -8.30
CA LEU A 129 7.58 12.47 -7.32
C LEU A 129 8.17 12.59 -5.91
N ASP A 130 9.02 11.63 -5.52
CA ASP A 130 9.69 11.63 -4.23
C ASP A 130 10.64 12.85 -4.10
N GLU A 131 11.42 13.15 -5.13
CA GLU A 131 12.29 14.33 -5.18
C GLU A 131 11.51 15.64 -5.02
N LYS A 132 10.31 15.76 -5.63
CA LYS A 132 9.44 16.92 -5.44
C LYS A 132 8.96 17.06 -3.99
N LEU A 133 8.59 15.96 -3.34
CA LEU A 133 8.19 15.97 -1.94
C LEU A 133 9.32 16.46 -1.04
N PHE A 134 10.51 15.87 -1.19
CA PHE A 134 11.65 16.24 -0.36
C PHE A 134 12.31 17.59 -0.73
N ALA A 135 11.95 18.19 -1.86
CA ALA A 135 12.32 19.57 -2.18
C ALA A 135 11.34 20.62 -1.65
N ASN A 136 10.18 20.21 -1.12
CA ASN A 136 9.13 21.12 -0.65
C ASN A 136 9.25 21.36 0.86
N GLU A 137 9.37 22.62 1.27
CA GLU A 137 9.58 23.01 2.67
C GLU A 137 8.36 22.68 3.56
N ASP A 138 7.14 22.84 3.06
CA ASP A 138 5.91 22.54 3.81
C ASP A 138 5.78 21.02 4.05
N TYR A 139 6.13 20.20 3.03
CA TYR A 139 6.16 18.75 3.20
C TYR A 139 7.21 18.32 4.23
N LEU A 140 8.41 18.89 4.18
CA LEU A 140 9.46 18.58 5.16
C LEU A 140 9.07 19.01 6.58
N ALA A 141 8.42 20.17 6.72
CA ALA A 141 7.93 20.64 8.01
C ALA A 141 6.83 19.72 8.58
N LEU A 142 5.91 19.27 7.73
CA LEU A 142 4.88 18.31 8.11
C LEU A 142 5.50 16.93 8.43
N PHE A 143 6.42 16.45 7.59
CA PHE A 143 7.10 15.17 7.78
C PHE A 143 7.92 15.14 9.06
N ALA A 144 8.55 16.25 9.45
CA ALA A 144 9.29 16.37 10.71
C ALA A 144 8.41 16.12 11.95
N ARG A 145 7.09 16.37 11.85
CA ARG A 145 6.12 16.07 12.91
C ARG A 145 5.72 14.59 12.97
N SER A 146 6.16 13.76 12.04
CA SER A 146 5.78 12.34 11.98
C SER A 146 6.06 11.60 13.29
N SER A 147 7.13 11.95 14.01
CA SER A 147 7.48 11.35 15.31
C SER A 147 6.45 11.55 16.42
N GLU A 148 5.52 12.49 16.27
CA GLU A 148 4.40 12.70 17.21
C GLU A 148 3.27 11.67 17.00
N TYR A 149 3.22 11.01 15.83
CA TYR A 149 2.10 10.20 15.38
C TYR A 149 2.49 8.80 14.91
N MET A 150 3.72 8.63 14.44
CA MET A 150 4.22 7.43 13.78
C MET A 150 5.47 6.90 14.49
N GLU A 151 5.64 5.59 14.44
CA GLU A 151 6.93 4.99 14.78
C GLU A 151 8.01 5.41 13.77
N PRO A 152 9.30 5.47 14.18
CA PRO A 152 10.36 6.04 13.33
C PRO A 152 10.74 5.16 12.13
N GLN A 153 10.15 3.98 12.02
CA GLN A 153 10.46 3.04 10.95
C GLN A 153 9.41 3.10 9.84
N PHE A 154 9.89 3.30 8.61
CA PHE A 154 9.11 3.17 7.40
C PHE A 154 9.82 2.21 6.45
N ASP A 155 9.06 1.26 5.91
CA ASP A 155 9.53 0.37 4.86
C ASP A 155 8.92 0.79 3.52
N SER A 156 9.73 0.89 2.49
CA SER A 156 9.27 1.29 1.16
C SER A 156 9.70 0.30 0.10
N VAL A 157 8.79 -0.04 -0.78
CA VAL A 157 9.03 -0.92 -1.92
C VAL A 157 8.39 -0.37 -3.19
N PHE A 158 8.95 -0.70 -4.33
CA PHE A 158 8.29 -0.50 -5.62
C PHE A 158 7.72 -1.81 -6.12
N ILE A 159 6.50 -1.76 -6.64
CA ILE A 159 5.81 -2.92 -7.21
C ILE A 159 5.62 -2.66 -8.69
N GLN A 160 6.19 -3.52 -9.53
CA GLN A 160 5.93 -3.50 -10.96
C GLN A 160 4.70 -4.35 -11.28
N ARG A 161 3.75 -3.77 -11.99
CA ARG A 161 2.61 -4.49 -12.55
C ARG A 161 3.07 -5.37 -13.71
N VAL A 162 2.70 -6.64 -13.69
CA VAL A 162 3.13 -7.63 -14.68
C VAL A 162 1.97 -8.08 -15.58
N LEU A 163 0.72 -7.72 -15.26
CA LEU A 163 -0.50 -8.11 -15.97
C LEU A 163 -1.35 -6.90 -16.32
#